data_87deb977c7e1ab2499e1ed7778854898
#
_entry.id   87deb977c7e1ab2499e1ed7778854898
#
_cell.length_a   1.000
_cell.length_b   1.000
_cell.length_c   1.000
_cell.angle_alpha   90.00
_cell.angle_beta   90.00
_cell.angle_gamma   90.00
#
_symmetry.space_group_name_H-M   'P 1'
#
loop_
_entity.id
_entity.type
_entity.pdbx_description
1 polymer ?
#
loop_
_entity_poly.entity_id
_entity_poly.type
_entity_poly.pdbx_seq_one_letter_code
_entity_poly.pdbx_strand_id
1 'polypeptide(L)'
;QLSHPDYEILPEGADEEEATAAYAGKALPVYPATSKLPSWKIAQCIEVALHSIDELEDPVPGDVLSRFNYPVLKQAFHSIHLPKDRDEAALARARLTFDEALVLQLILAQQKSELRALPATPRPIMNGGLVSEFEAQLPFTFTDGQKEVSAEIEADMNNLHPMNRLLQGEVGSGKTVVALRAMLATVDNGGQAALLAPTEVLAMQHFSTINRILGPLAAAGTLGGSEHGTRVALLTGSMSAATKREVLAEIKDGSAGIIIGTHALLSEGVVFKELDLVVIDEQHR
;
A
#
# COMPACT_ATOMS: atom_id res chain seq x y z
N GLN A 1 7.98 51.53 -14.29
CA GLN A 1 6.65 51.35 -14.90
C GLN A 1 6.01 50.12 -14.24
N LEU A 2 4.89 50.36 -13.53
CA LEU A 2 4.05 49.30 -12.99
C LEU A 2 3.10 48.86 -14.12
N SER A 3 3.17 47.60 -14.56
CA SER A 3 2.23 47.04 -15.52
C SER A 3 1.11 46.33 -14.76
N HIS A 4 -0.11 46.87 -14.85
CA HIS A 4 -1.33 46.39 -14.19
C HIS A 4 -1.22 46.26 -12.66
N PRO A 5 -0.92 47.33 -11.89
CA PRO A 5 -0.94 47.28 -10.45
C PRO A 5 -2.37 47.06 -9.95
N ASP A 6 -2.53 46.12 -9.01
CA ASP A 6 -3.72 46.09 -8.18
C ASP A 6 -3.70 47.32 -7.27
N TYR A 7 -4.74 48.14 -7.32
CA TYR A 7 -4.87 49.31 -6.47
C TYR A 7 -6.24 49.36 -5.82
N GLU A 8 -6.28 49.83 -4.60
CA GLU A 8 -7.50 50.12 -3.87
C GLU A 8 -7.66 51.62 -3.69
N ILE A 9 -8.84 52.15 -3.99
CA ILE A 9 -9.15 53.57 -3.78
C ILE A 9 -9.65 53.71 -2.36
N LEU A 10 -8.89 54.45 -1.55
CA LEU A 10 -9.31 54.79 -0.20
C LEU A 10 -10.58 55.64 -0.22
N PRO A 11 -11.52 55.43 0.73
CA PRO A 11 -12.69 56.30 0.86
C PRO A 11 -12.30 57.78 1.10
N GLU A 12 -13.09 58.70 0.56
CA GLU A 12 -12.89 60.15 0.84
C GLU A 12 -12.93 60.41 2.36
N GLY A 13 -11.84 60.94 2.93
CA GLY A 13 -11.68 61.23 4.35
C GLY A 13 -10.99 60.11 5.18
N ALA A 14 -10.49 59.04 4.55
CA ALA A 14 -9.63 58.10 5.24
C ALA A 14 -8.26 58.72 5.58
N ASP A 15 -7.75 58.43 6.77
CA ASP A 15 -6.42 58.86 7.18
C ASP A 15 -5.39 58.05 6.38
N GLU A 16 -4.60 58.75 5.54
CA GLU A 16 -3.56 58.13 4.68
C GLU A 16 -2.50 57.37 5.51
N GLU A 17 -2.17 57.85 6.71
CA GLU A 17 -1.19 57.21 7.59
C GLU A 17 -1.74 55.90 8.18
N GLU A 18 -3.01 55.89 8.62
CA GLU A 18 -3.67 54.69 9.12
C GLU A 18 -3.86 53.62 8.03
N ALA A 19 -4.29 54.04 6.85
CA ALA A 19 -4.46 53.17 5.72
C ALA A 19 -3.12 52.56 5.25
N THR A 20 -2.07 53.38 5.18
CA THR A 20 -0.72 52.90 4.82
C THR A 20 -0.18 51.96 5.89
N ALA A 21 -0.38 52.23 7.18
CA ALA A 21 0.03 51.37 8.28
C ALA A 21 -0.75 50.04 8.29
N ALA A 22 -1.98 50.01 7.81
CA ALA A 22 -2.78 48.81 7.70
C ALA A 22 -2.21 47.80 6.67
N TYR A 23 -1.54 48.29 5.63
CA TYR A 23 -0.99 47.45 4.55
C TYR A 23 0.56 47.33 4.61
N ALA A 24 1.25 48.31 5.20
CA ALA A 24 2.70 48.35 5.24
C ALA A 24 3.26 47.20 6.09
N GLY A 25 4.06 46.33 5.48
CA GLY A 25 4.76 45.24 6.17
C GLY A 25 3.94 43.98 6.47
N LYS A 26 2.66 43.94 6.10
CA LYS A 26 1.84 42.74 6.23
C LYS A 26 1.99 41.81 5.02
N ALA A 27 2.01 40.50 5.27
CA ALA A 27 1.90 39.51 4.21
C ALA A 27 0.46 39.47 3.69
N LEU A 28 0.27 39.88 2.43
CA LEU A 28 -1.06 39.86 1.80
C LEU A 28 -1.30 38.49 1.17
N PRO A 29 -2.42 37.83 1.48
CA PRO A 29 -2.75 36.54 0.86
C PRO A 29 -3.17 36.76 -0.61
N VAL A 30 -2.63 35.91 -1.50
CA VAL A 30 -2.99 35.89 -2.92
C VAL A 30 -3.80 34.64 -3.22
N TYR A 31 -5.04 34.83 -3.64
CA TYR A 31 -5.95 33.73 -3.99
C TYR A 31 -6.10 33.57 -5.50
N PRO A 32 -6.39 32.39 -6.01
CA PRO A 32 -6.75 32.17 -7.40
C PRO A 32 -7.97 33.02 -7.76
N ALA A 33 -7.75 34.03 -8.61
CA ALA A 33 -8.76 35.00 -8.98
C ALA A 33 -9.30 34.76 -10.39
N THR A 34 -10.51 35.24 -10.65
CA THR A 34 -11.13 35.32 -11.98
C THR A 34 -11.45 36.78 -12.30
N SER A 35 -11.78 37.08 -13.56
CA SER A 35 -12.19 38.44 -13.96
C SER A 35 -13.42 38.96 -13.20
N LYS A 36 -14.27 38.06 -12.68
CA LYS A 36 -15.48 38.41 -11.91
C LYS A 36 -15.28 38.39 -10.41
N LEU A 37 -14.25 37.67 -9.92
CA LEU A 37 -13.96 37.53 -8.49
C LEU A 37 -12.46 37.79 -8.24
N PRO A 38 -12.06 39.01 -7.94
CA PRO A 38 -10.67 39.35 -7.68
C PRO A 38 -10.20 38.81 -6.31
N SER A 39 -8.88 38.63 -6.16
CA SER A 39 -8.23 38.05 -4.97
C SER A 39 -8.59 38.77 -3.66
N TRP A 40 -8.62 40.12 -3.69
CA TRP A 40 -8.97 40.94 -2.51
C TRP A 40 -10.40 40.68 -2.02
N LYS A 41 -11.36 40.41 -2.93
CA LYS A 41 -12.75 40.12 -2.56
C LYS A 41 -12.88 38.75 -1.90
N ILE A 42 -12.06 37.80 -2.35
CA ILE A 42 -11.94 36.47 -1.69
C ILE A 42 -11.35 36.65 -0.29
N ALA A 43 -10.29 37.47 -0.15
CA ALA A 43 -9.67 37.78 1.13
C ALA A 43 -10.68 38.35 2.14
N GLN A 44 -11.48 39.34 1.73
CA GLN A 44 -12.54 39.93 2.57
C GLN A 44 -13.57 38.87 3.02
N CYS A 45 -14.03 38.03 2.11
CA CYS A 45 -14.97 36.95 2.47
C CYS A 45 -14.38 35.99 3.48
N ILE A 46 -13.10 35.63 3.32
CA ILE A 46 -12.39 34.71 4.25
C ILE A 46 -12.25 35.39 5.62
N GLU A 47 -11.87 36.67 5.67
CA GLU A 47 -11.75 37.42 6.93
C GLU A 47 -13.09 37.43 7.68
N VAL A 48 -14.20 37.72 7.02
CA VAL A 48 -15.54 37.67 7.61
C VAL A 48 -15.86 36.26 8.11
N ALA A 49 -15.56 35.23 7.32
CA ALA A 49 -15.78 33.84 7.70
C ALA A 49 -14.97 33.47 8.94
N LEU A 50 -13.68 33.81 9.01
CA LEU A 50 -12.82 33.55 10.16
C LEU A 50 -13.32 34.21 11.45
N HIS A 51 -13.85 35.43 11.34
CA HIS A 51 -14.43 36.12 12.49
C HIS A 51 -15.76 35.54 12.97
N SER A 52 -16.50 34.85 12.09
CA SER A 52 -17.76 34.17 12.43
C SER A 52 -17.60 32.77 13.07
N ILE A 53 -16.37 32.26 13.12
CA ILE A 53 -16.09 30.97 13.76
C ILE A 53 -15.82 31.19 15.26
N ASP A 54 -16.82 30.95 16.10
CA ASP A 54 -16.70 31.12 17.54
C ASP A 54 -15.83 30.05 18.20
N GLU A 55 -16.14 28.77 17.96
CA GLU A 55 -15.39 27.64 18.46
C GLU A 55 -15.12 26.65 17.34
N LEU A 56 -13.90 26.14 17.28
CA LEU A 56 -13.48 25.09 16.39
C LEU A 56 -12.76 24.03 17.22
N GLU A 57 -13.39 22.87 17.38
CA GLU A 57 -12.80 21.76 18.07
C GLU A 57 -11.58 21.25 17.30
N ASP A 58 -10.45 21.11 17.99
CA ASP A 58 -9.24 20.56 17.38
C ASP A 58 -9.24 19.04 17.51
N PRO A 59 -9.28 18.30 16.39
CA PRO A 59 -9.26 16.83 16.45
C PRO A 59 -7.91 16.25 16.87
N VAL A 60 -6.82 17.07 16.85
CA VAL A 60 -5.49 16.61 17.23
C VAL A 60 -5.27 16.87 18.72
N PRO A 61 -4.89 15.83 19.53
CA PRO A 61 -4.62 15.98 20.94
C PRO A 61 -3.54 17.03 21.24
N GLY A 62 -3.74 17.78 22.32
CA GLY A 62 -2.86 18.91 22.69
C GLY A 62 -1.41 18.52 22.99
N ASP A 63 -1.16 17.30 23.46
CA ASP A 63 0.19 16.76 23.67
C ASP A 63 0.92 16.54 22.33
N VAL A 64 0.21 16.09 21.29
CA VAL A 64 0.74 15.96 19.92
C VAL A 64 1.08 17.33 19.35
N LEU A 65 0.17 18.31 19.49
CA LEU A 65 0.42 19.68 19.03
C LEU A 65 1.66 20.27 19.71
N SER A 66 1.77 20.10 21.02
CA SER A 66 2.89 20.60 21.81
C SER A 66 4.22 19.96 21.39
N ARG A 67 4.23 18.67 21.09
CA ARG A 67 5.42 17.93 20.64
C ARG A 67 6.02 18.49 19.35
N PHE A 68 5.17 18.93 18.42
CA PHE A 68 5.59 19.49 17.13
C PHE A 68 5.57 21.00 17.09
N ASN A 69 5.23 21.66 18.19
CA ASN A 69 5.05 23.10 18.29
C ASN A 69 4.04 23.65 17.27
N TYR A 70 2.98 22.89 17.02
CA TYR A 70 1.92 23.32 16.10
C TYR A 70 0.88 24.17 16.80
N PRO A 71 0.30 25.18 16.10
CA PRO A 71 -0.83 25.94 16.61
C PRO A 71 -2.10 25.10 16.65
N VAL A 72 -3.06 25.46 17.48
CA VAL A 72 -4.40 24.90 17.44
C VAL A 72 -5.08 25.21 16.11
N LEU A 73 -6.05 24.35 15.70
CA LEU A 73 -6.66 24.41 14.35
C LEU A 73 -7.22 25.78 14.01
N LYS A 74 -7.97 26.42 14.93
CA LYS A 74 -8.50 27.78 14.73
C LYS A 74 -7.39 28.80 14.44
N GLN A 75 -6.30 28.74 15.20
CA GLN A 75 -5.15 29.62 14.99
C GLN A 75 -4.43 29.31 13.67
N ALA A 76 -4.31 28.03 13.29
CA ALA A 76 -3.72 27.64 12.01
C ALA A 76 -4.50 28.20 10.83
N PHE A 77 -5.84 28.13 10.85
CA PHE A 77 -6.68 28.75 9.83
C PHE A 77 -6.53 30.28 9.80
N HIS A 78 -6.48 30.93 10.96
CA HIS A 78 -6.26 32.36 11.00
C HIS A 78 -4.89 32.73 10.43
N SER A 79 -3.83 32.08 10.89
CA SER A 79 -2.45 32.41 10.52
C SER A 79 -2.06 32.04 9.10
N ILE A 80 -2.76 31.08 8.44
CA ILE A 80 -2.52 30.80 7.02
C ILE A 80 -3.10 31.88 6.11
N HIS A 81 -4.18 32.57 6.53
CA HIS A 81 -4.87 33.56 5.76
C HIS A 81 -4.47 35.01 6.14
N LEU A 82 -4.20 35.24 7.41
CA LEU A 82 -3.86 36.55 7.99
C LEU A 82 -2.61 36.45 8.87
N PRO A 83 -1.45 36.04 8.31
CA PRO A 83 -0.25 35.87 9.10
C PRO A 83 0.38 37.21 9.46
N LYS A 84 1.01 37.30 10.64
CA LYS A 84 1.80 38.47 11.06
C LYS A 84 3.11 38.55 10.27
N ASP A 85 3.71 37.38 10.01
CA ASP A 85 4.95 37.23 9.29
C ASP A 85 5.00 35.89 8.50
N ARG A 86 6.11 35.68 7.79
CA ARG A 86 6.32 34.46 6.97
C ARG A 86 6.47 33.21 7.80
N ASP A 87 7.02 33.31 8.99
CA ASP A 87 7.28 32.16 9.86
C ASP A 87 5.96 31.63 10.45
N GLU A 88 5.07 32.55 10.84
CA GLU A 88 3.71 32.18 11.27
C GLU A 88 2.92 31.50 10.15
N ALA A 89 3.00 32.03 8.93
CA ALA A 89 2.36 31.41 7.76
C ALA A 89 2.94 30.02 7.45
N ALA A 90 4.27 29.85 7.57
CA ALA A 90 4.93 28.57 7.35
C ALA A 90 4.53 27.53 8.40
N LEU A 91 4.44 27.92 9.66
CA LEU A 91 4.02 27.05 10.75
C LEU A 91 2.55 26.63 10.60
N ALA A 92 1.67 27.57 10.25
CA ALA A 92 0.26 27.28 9.95
C ALA A 92 0.12 26.30 8.78
N ARG A 93 0.89 26.50 7.71
CA ARG A 93 0.93 25.57 6.57
C ARG A 93 1.42 24.17 6.98
N ALA A 94 2.49 24.12 7.77
CA ALA A 94 3.02 22.83 8.27
C ALA A 94 1.96 22.09 9.09
N ARG A 95 1.21 22.80 9.96
CA ARG A 95 0.10 22.22 10.72
C ARG A 95 -0.98 21.64 9.82
N LEU A 96 -1.47 22.38 8.84
CA LEU A 96 -2.53 21.93 7.94
C LEU A 96 -2.07 20.76 7.05
N THR A 97 -0.82 20.79 6.59
CA THR A 97 -0.22 19.64 5.87
C THR A 97 -0.11 18.40 6.76
N PHE A 98 0.23 18.59 8.03
CA PHE A 98 0.24 17.50 9.01
C PHE A 98 -1.15 16.89 9.19
N ASP A 99 -2.20 17.71 9.27
CA ASP A 99 -3.59 17.23 9.42
C ASP A 99 -4.02 16.37 8.23
N GLU A 100 -3.73 16.79 6.99
CA GLU A 100 -4.01 16.00 5.78
C GLU A 100 -3.28 14.66 5.81
N ALA A 101 -1.99 14.68 6.17
CA ALA A 101 -1.20 13.47 6.28
C ALA A 101 -1.69 12.56 7.42
N LEU A 102 -2.08 13.14 8.56
CA LEU A 102 -2.57 12.40 9.73
C LEU A 102 -3.84 11.63 9.41
N VAL A 103 -4.82 12.26 8.74
CA VAL A 103 -6.06 11.59 8.34
C VAL A 103 -5.77 10.36 7.50
N LEU A 104 -4.91 10.49 6.49
CA LEU A 104 -4.51 9.37 5.64
C LEU A 104 -3.82 8.26 6.46
N GLN A 105 -2.88 8.62 7.34
CA GLN A 105 -2.16 7.67 8.16
C GLN A 105 -3.06 6.95 9.18
N LEU A 106 -4.06 7.64 9.73
CA LEU A 106 -5.04 7.04 10.63
C LEU A 106 -5.92 6.02 9.90
N ILE A 107 -6.39 6.33 8.69
CA ILE A 107 -7.16 5.38 7.86
C ILE A 107 -6.32 4.13 7.58
N LEU A 108 -5.06 4.30 7.16
CA LEU A 108 -4.16 3.17 6.91
C LEU A 108 -3.86 2.36 8.17
N ALA A 109 -3.67 3.02 9.32
CA ALA A 109 -3.44 2.36 10.59
C ALA A 109 -4.68 1.58 11.05
N GLN A 110 -5.87 2.12 10.85
CA GLN A 110 -7.12 1.43 11.14
C GLN A 110 -7.28 0.18 10.28
N GLN A 111 -7.11 0.28 8.96
CA GLN A 111 -7.14 -0.86 8.05
C GLN A 111 -6.12 -1.94 8.44
N LYS A 112 -4.90 -1.53 8.79
CA LYS A 112 -3.87 -2.46 9.28
C LYS A 112 -4.29 -3.13 10.58
N SER A 113 -4.93 -2.41 11.49
CA SER A 113 -5.43 -2.96 12.76
C SER A 113 -6.54 -3.97 12.53
N GLU A 114 -7.48 -3.67 11.63
CA GLU A 114 -8.58 -4.56 11.25
C GLU A 114 -8.05 -5.87 10.61
N LEU A 115 -7.08 -5.76 9.69
CA LEU A 115 -6.43 -6.94 9.11
C LEU A 115 -5.69 -7.77 10.16
N ARG A 116 -5.03 -7.15 11.13
CA ARG A 116 -4.33 -7.85 12.22
C ARG A 116 -5.29 -8.51 13.22
N ALA A 117 -6.53 -8.07 13.28
CA ALA A 117 -7.55 -8.72 14.10
C ALA A 117 -8.10 -10.01 13.49
N LEU A 118 -7.87 -10.24 12.20
CA LEU A 118 -8.23 -11.51 11.55
C LEU A 118 -7.29 -12.63 12.03
N PRO A 119 -7.82 -13.83 12.31
CA PRO A 119 -6.99 -14.96 12.69
C PRO A 119 -6.23 -15.53 11.50
N ALA A 120 -5.01 -16.00 11.73
CA ALA A 120 -4.23 -16.78 10.77
C ALA A 120 -3.57 -17.97 11.47
N THR A 121 -3.29 -19.01 10.68
CA THR A 121 -2.58 -20.18 11.16
C THR A 121 -1.08 -20.00 10.88
N PRO A 122 -0.19 -20.07 11.88
CA PRO A 122 1.25 -20.01 11.67
C PRO A 122 1.74 -21.10 10.71
N ARG A 123 2.65 -20.73 9.82
CA ARG A 123 3.24 -21.62 8.80
C ARG A 123 4.78 -21.64 8.92
N PRO A 124 5.34 -22.27 9.98
CA PRO A 124 6.78 -22.32 10.17
C PRO A 124 7.47 -23.16 9.10
N ILE A 125 8.73 -22.87 8.81
CA ILE A 125 9.56 -23.73 7.98
C ILE A 125 9.88 -25.01 8.73
N MET A 126 9.56 -26.13 8.11
CA MET A 126 9.84 -27.44 8.68
C MET A 126 11.26 -27.89 8.38
N ASN A 127 11.97 -28.39 9.40
CA ASN A 127 13.29 -28.99 9.20
C ASN A 127 13.16 -30.27 8.35
N GLY A 128 13.90 -30.30 7.24
CA GLY A 128 13.84 -31.45 6.32
C GLY A 128 12.59 -31.50 5.45
N GLY A 129 11.79 -30.44 5.41
CA GLY A 129 10.63 -30.28 4.54
C GLY A 129 10.98 -29.80 3.14
N LEU A 130 9.94 -29.50 2.34
CA LEU A 130 10.04 -29.03 0.95
C LEU A 130 10.96 -27.83 0.78
N VAL A 131 10.94 -26.88 1.72
CA VAL A 131 11.82 -25.71 1.68
C VAL A 131 13.28 -26.14 1.75
N SER A 132 13.63 -27.06 2.63
CA SER A 132 15.01 -27.55 2.79
C SER A 132 15.49 -28.31 1.55
N GLU A 133 14.65 -29.16 0.98
CA GLU A 133 14.96 -29.92 -0.24
C GLU A 133 15.08 -28.96 -1.45
N PHE A 134 14.20 -27.97 -1.54
CA PHE A 134 14.24 -26.92 -2.56
C PHE A 134 15.54 -26.12 -2.51
N GLU A 135 15.93 -25.63 -1.33
CA GLU A 135 17.16 -24.86 -1.16
C GLU A 135 18.41 -25.70 -1.50
N ALA A 136 18.42 -26.97 -1.15
CA ALA A 136 19.53 -27.89 -1.43
C ALA A 136 19.73 -28.17 -2.93
N GLN A 137 18.67 -28.14 -3.74
CA GLN A 137 18.75 -28.41 -5.19
C GLN A 137 19.00 -27.16 -6.04
N LEU A 138 18.94 -25.95 -5.46
CA LEU A 138 19.17 -24.72 -6.22
C LEU A 138 20.62 -24.67 -6.77
N PRO A 139 20.82 -24.32 -8.05
CA PRO A 139 22.14 -24.21 -8.64
C PRO A 139 22.89 -22.92 -8.22
N PHE A 140 22.33 -22.16 -7.30
CA PHE A 140 22.88 -20.92 -6.76
C PHE A 140 22.52 -20.77 -5.28
N THR A 141 23.21 -19.89 -4.57
CA THR A 141 22.89 -19.52 -3.20
C THR A 141 22.09 -18.21 -3.18
N PHE A 142 21.19 -18.07 -2.21
CA PHE A 142 20.49 -16.81 -1.97
C PHE A 142 21.47 -15.68 -1.67
N THR A 143 21.26 -14.52 -2.24
CA THR A 143 21.97 -13.29 -1.87
C THR A 143 21.56 -12.86 -0.45
N ASP A 144 22.37 -12.01 0.18
CA ASP A 144 22.09 -11.56 1.55
C ASP A 144 20.74 -10.83 1.64
N GLY A 145 20.39 -9.99 0.65
CA GLY A 145 19.08 -9.35 0.59
C GLY A 145 17.91 -10.35 0.42
N GLN A 146 18.11 -11.42 -0.37
CA GLN A 146 17.09 -12.47 -0.50
C GLN A 146 16.93 -13.26 0.82
N LYS A 147 18.03 -13.53 1.55
CA LYS A 147 17.99 -14.17 2.86
C LYS A 147 17.25 -13.30 3.88
N GLU A 148 17.59 -12.00 3.94
CA GLU A 148 16.95 -11.05 4.85
C GLU A 148 15.44 -10.98 4.61
N VAL A 149 15.02 -10.74 3.37
CA VAL A 149 13.59 -10.69 3.01
C VAL A 149 12.89 -12.01 3.26
N SER A 150 13.55 -13.15 2.99
CA SER A 150 12.98 -14.48 3.28
C SER A 150 12.77 -14.69 4.77
N ALA A 151 13.69 -14.24 5.61
CA ALA A 151 13.55 -14.33 7.08
C ALA A 151 12.41 -13.42 7.58
N GLU A 152 12.24 -12.23 7.01
CA GLU A 152 11.13 -11.35 7.34
C GLU A 152 9.76 -11.96 6.95
N ILE A 153 9.66 -12.56 5.76
CA ILE A 153 8.45 -13.25 5.31
C ILE A 153 8.15 -14.44 6.23
N GLU A 154 9.16 -15.22 6.59
CA GLU A 154 9.01 -16.33 7.53
C GLU A 154 8.51 -15.86 8.90
N ALA A 155 9.08 -14.78 9.44
CA ALA A 155 8.62 -14.20 10.70
C ALA A 155 7.15 -13.75 10.61
N ASP A 156 6.75 -13.15 9.49
CA ASP A 156 5.36 -12.72 9.27
C ASP A 156 4.41 -13.93 9.13
N MET A 157 4.81 -14.99 8.43
CA MET A 157 4.01 -16.21 8.28
C MET A 157 3.85 -17.01 9.58
N ASN A 158 4.69 -16.78 10.56
CA ASN A 158 4.60 -17.37 11.89
C ASN A 158 3.71 -16.61 12.86
N ASN A 159 3.10 -15.50 12.44
CA ASN A 159 2.17 -14.74 13.28
C ASN A 159 0.77 -15.37 13.31
N LEU A 160 0.00 -15.04 14.35
CA LEU A 160 -1.42 -15.40 14.49
C LEU A 160 -2.38 -14.50 13.68
N HIS A 161 -1.83 -13.59 12.87
CA HIS A 161 -2.58 -12.70 11.99
C HIS A 161 -2.05 -12.78 10.57
N PRO A 162 -2.88 -12.49 9.55
CA PRO A 162 -2.47 -12.58 8.15
C PRO A 162 -1.29 -11.66 7.82
N MET A 163 -0.35 -12.19 7.04
CA MET A 163 0.71 -11.41 6.43
C MET A 163 0.15 -10.57 5.27
N ASN A 164 0.53 -9.30 5.22
CA ASN A 164 0.32 -8.44 4.06
C ASN A 164 1.64 -7.72 3.76
N ARG A 165 2.39 -8.21 2.78
CA ARG A 165 3.74 -7.75 2.48
C ARG A 165 3.92 -7.45 0.99
N LEU A 166 4.51 -6.30 0.70
CA LEU A 166 4.93 -5.93 -0.65
C LEU A 166 6.41 -6.29 -0.84
N LEU A 167 6.69 -7.18 -1.79
CA LEU A 167 8.04 -7.55 -2.20
C LEU A 167 8.47 -6.71 -3.40
N GLN A 168 9.39 -5.78 -3.20
CA GLN A 168 9.96 -4.94 -4.24
C GLN A 168 11.38 -5.37 -4.62
N GLY A 169 11.72 -5.19 -5.89
CA GLY A 169 13.06 -5.48 -6.41
C GLY A 169 13.10 -5.30 -7.92
N GLU A 170 14.29 -5.17 -8.47
CA GLU A 170 14.50 -5.06 -9.92
C GLU A 170 14.08 -6.33 -10.67
N VAL A 171 13.92 -6.20 -11.99
CA VAL A 171 13.68 -7.37 -12.85
C VAL A 171 14.91 -8.29 -12.78
N GLY A 172 14.67 -9.58 -12.54
CA GLY A 172 15.76 -10.55 -12.38
C GLY A 172 16.37 -10.64 -10.97
N SER A 173 15.88 -9.87 -9.98
CA SER A 173 16.36 -9.95 -8.58
C SER A 173 15.99 -11.24 -7.84
N GLY A 174 15.25 -12.15 -8.48
CA GLY A 174 14.84 -13.43 -7.90
C GLY A 174 13.60 -13.38 -7.02
N LYS A 175 12.72 -12.37 -7.16
CA LYS A 175 11.44 -12.29 -6.42
C LYS A 175 10.63 -13.58 -6.47
N THR A 176 10.58 -14.22 -7.63
CA THR A 176 9.85 -15.49 -7.81
C THR A 176 10.40 -16.62 -6.94
N VAL A 177 11.72 -16.66 -6.73
CA VAL A 177 12.35 -17.72 -5.90
C VAL A 177 12.04 -17.49 -4.42
N VAL A 178 12.05 -16.23 -3.97
CA VAL A 178 11.64 -15.86 -2.60
C VAL A 178 10.17 -16.18 -2.37
N ALA A 179 9.30 -15.82 -3.32
CA ALA A 179 7.88 -16.15 -3.25
C ALA A 179 7.63 -17.67 -3.25
N LEU A 180 8.36 -18.41 -4.09
CA LEU A 180 8.28 -19.88 -4.15
C LEU A 180 8.67 -20.52 -2.82
N ARG A 181 9.71 -20.01 -2.14
CA ARG A 181 10.09 -20.47 -0.80
C ARG A 181 8.95 -20.32 0.20
N ALA A 182 8.24 -19.20 0.19
CA ALA A 182 7.07 -18.97 1.04
C ALA A 182 5.89 -19.89 0.69
N MET A 183 5.65 -20.14 -0.62
CA MET A 183 4.62 -21.08 -1.07
C MET A 183 4.94 -22.51 -0.63
N LEU A 184 6.19 -22.94 -0.69
CA LEU A 184 6.61 -24.25 -0.23
C LEU A 184 6.45 -24.41 1.29
N ALA A 185 6.77 -23.37 2.08
CA ALA A 185 6.51 -23.37 3.52
C ALA A 185 5.02 -23.53 3.84
N THR A 186 4.15 -22.91 3.03
CA THR A 186 2.69 -23.11 3.14
C THR A 186 2.29 -24.55 2.86
N VAL A 187 2.83 -25.15 1.81
CA VAL A 187 2.54 -26.55 1.42
C VAL A 187 3.06 -27.52 2.46
N ASP A 188 4.26 -27.32 3.01
CA ASP A 188 4.81 -28.14 4.10
C ASP A 188 3.87 -28.22 5.31
N ASN A 189 3.11 -27.18 5.56
CA ASN A 189 2.13 -27.10 6.64
C ASN A 189 0.72 -27.55 6.23
N GLY A 190 0.57 -28.19 5.08
CA GLY A 190 -0.70 -28.75 4.59
C GLY A 190 -1.63 -27.76 3.92
N GLY A 191 -1.22 -26.49 3.77
CA GLY A 191 -1.98 -25.45 3.07
C GLY A 191 -1.74 -25.43 1.57
N GLN A 192 -2.47 -24.56 0.87
CA GLN A 192 -2.34 -24.31 -0.55
C GLN A 192 -1.89 -22.86 -0.78
N ALA A 193 -1.04 -22.68 -1.80
CA ALA A 193 -0.57 -21.37 -2.22
C ALA A 193 -1.03 -21.06 -3.64
N ALA A 194 -1.59 -19.86 -3.86
CA ALA A 194 -1.99 -19.38 -5.17
C ALA A 194 -1.06 -18.26 -5.67
N LEU A 195 -0.64 -18.33 -6.94
CA LEU A 195 0.09 -17.26 -7.62
C LEU A 195 -0.79 -16.68 -8.74
N LEU A 196 -1.18 -15.43 -8.57
CA LEU A 196 -1.94 -14.68 -9.57
C LEU A 196 -1.00 -13.91 -10.49
N ALA A 197 -1.14 -14.14 -11.79
CA ALA A 197 -0.48 -13.38 -12.83
C ALA A 197 -1.50 -12.55 -13.63
N PRO A 198 -1.13 -11.35 -14.11
CA PRO A 198 -2.06 -10.47 -14.82
C PRO A 198 -2.49 -10.99 -16.18
N THR A 199 -1.69 -11.88 -16.80
CA THR A 199 -1.97 -12.44 -18.12
C THR A 199 -1.72 -13.94 -18.16
N GLU A 200 -2.37 -14.66 -19.08
CA GLU A 200 -2.17 -16.09 -19.30
C GLU A 200 -0.73 -16.42 -19.72
N VAL A 201 -0.09 -15.55 -20.49
CA VAL A 201 1.31 -15.72 -20.91
C VAL A 201 2.24 -15.72 -19.69
N LEU A 202 2.06 -14.78 -18.78
CA LEU A 202 2.84 -14.71 -17.55
C LEU A 202 2.53 -15.90 -16.62
N ALA A 203 1.27 -16.30 -16.52
CA ALA A 203 0.89 -17.49 -15.74
C ALA A 203 1.58 -18.74 -16.28
N MET A 204 1.62 -18.95 -17.60
CA MET A 204 2.33 -20.05 -18.24
C MET A 204 3.86 -19.97 -18.04
N GLN A 205 4.44 -18.76 -18.08
CA GLN A 205 5.86 -18.55 -17.80
C GLN A 205 6.20 -18.91 -16.35
N HIS A 206 5.40 -18.47 -15.37
CA HIS A 206 5.55 -18.87 -13.97
C HIS A 206 5.41 -20.36 -13.79
N PHE A 207 4.39 -20.96 -14.38
CA PHE A 207 4.17 -22.40 -14.31
C PHE A 207 5.39 -23.19 -14.84
N SER A 208 5.89 -22.85 -16.03
CA SER A 208 7.07 -23.48 -16.62
C SER A 208 8.33 -23.26 -15.77
N THR A 209 8.53 -22.04 -15.27
CA THR A 209 9.69 -21.70 -14.45
C THR A 209 9.68 -22.42 -13.11
N ILE A 210 8.54 -22.42 -12.41
CA ILE A 210 8.39 -23.08 -11.11
C ILE A 210 8.55 -24.59 -11.25
N ASN A 211 7.93 -25.24 -12.25
CA ASN A 211 8.14 -26.67 -12.49
C ASN A 211 9.60 -27.00 -12.79
N ARG A 212 10.29 -26.19 -13.58
CA ARG A 212 11.72 -26.38 -13.87
C ARG A 212 12.60 -26.24 -12.62
N ILE A 213 12.32 -25.27 -11.76
CA ILE A 213 13.10 -25.03 -10.54
C ILE A 213 12.84 -26.15 -9.51
N LEU A 214 11.60 -26.57 -9.37
CA LEU A 214 11.22 -27.63 -8.43
C LEU A 214 11.62 -29.03 -8.93
N GLY A 215 11.69 -29.25 -10.25
CA GLY A 215 12.05 -30.54 -10.81
C GLY A 215 11.20 -31.71 -10.21
N PRO A 216 11.81 -32.74 -9.62
CA PRO A 216 11.08 -33.85 -9.00
C PRO A 216 10.11 -33.43 -7.87
N LEU A 217 10.38 -32.31 -7.19
CA LEU A 217 9.51 -31.82 -6.13
C LEU A 217 8.15 -31.31 -6.65
N ALA A 218 8.04 -30.97 -7.95
CA ALA A 218 6.78 -30.56 -8.58
C ALA A 218 5.89 -31.72 -9.02
N ALA A 219 6.35 -32.95 -8.87
CA ALA A 219 5.75 -34.15 -9.48
C ALA A 219 5.23 -35.14 -8.43
N ALA A 220 4.74 -34.67 -7.30
CA ALA A 220 4.19 -35.56 -6.25
C ALA A 220 3.11 -36.52 -6.81
N GLY A 221 3.16 -37.76 -6.37
CA GLY A 221 2.22 -38.81 -6.79
C GLY A 221 2.41 -39.33 -8.22
N THR A 222 3.50 -38.94 -8.92
CA THR A 222 3.84 -39.47 -10.25
C THR A 222 5.12 -40.32 -10.22
N LEU A 223 5.31 -41.15 -11.24
CA LEU A 223 6.51 -41.98 -11.34
C LEU A 223 7.76 -41.11 -11.49
N GLY A 224 8.67 -41.13 -10.52
CA GLY A 224 9.88 -40.31 -10.48
C GLY A 224 9.73 -38.99 -9.74
N GLY A 225 8.57 -38.70 -9.15
CA GLY A 225 8.39 -37.56 -8.24
C GLY A 225 8.93 -37.86 -6.82
N SER A 226 9.22 -36.79 -6.05
CA SER A 226 9.59 -36.93 -4.64
C SER A 226 8.38 -37.33 -3.80
N GLU A 227 8.60 -38.19 -2.78
CA GLU A 227 7.56 -38.54 -1.81
C GLU A 227 7.07 -37.32 -1.02
N HIS A 228 7.95 -36.35 -0.77
CA HIS A 228 7.66 -35.07 -0.10
C HIS A 228 7.30 -33.95 -1.09
N GLY A 229 7.11 -34.27 -2.37
CA GLY A 229 6.81 -33.26 -3.41
C GLY A 229 5.43 -32.64 -3.27
N THR A 230 5.16 -31.69 -4.13
CA THR A 230 3.83 -31.07 -4.32
C THR A 230 3.45 -31.10 -5.80
N ARG A 231 2.17 -30.93 -6.13
CA ARG A 231 1.75 -30.69 -7.52
C ARG A 231 1.58 -29.21 -7.77
N VAL A 232 2.07 -28.78 -8.92
CA VAL A 232 1.87 -27.42 -9.43
C VAL A 232 0.78 -27.45 -10.49
N ALA A 233 -0.30 -26.74 -10.28
CA ALA A 233 -1.42 -26.68 -11.22
C ALA A 233 -1.49 -25.32 -11.91
N LEU A 234 -1.89 -25.28 -13.17
CA LEU A 234 -2.15 -24.06 -13.93
C LEU A 234 -3.65 -23.96 -14.21
N LEU A 235 -4.24 -22.79 -13.92
CA LEU A 235 -5.65 -22.50 -14.22
C LEU A 235 -5.78 -21.18 -14.99
N THR A 236 -6.15 -21.25 -16.26
CA THR A 236 -6.38 -20.09 -17.15
C THR A 236 -7.74 -20.15 -17.82
N GLY A 237 -8.18 -19.01 -18.37
CA GLY A 237 -9.47 -18.91 -19.03
C GLY A 237 -9.57 -19.71 -20.32
N SER A 238 -8.47 -19.82 -21.07
CA SER A 238 -8.41 -20.48 -22.39
C SER A 238 -8.33 -22.01 -22.34
N MET A 239 -8.22 -22.61 -21.15
CA MET A 239 -8.14 -24.07 -21.01
C MET A 239 -9.42 -24.78 -21.44
N SER A 240 -9.26 -26.03 -21.99
CA SER A 240 -10.40 -26.86 -22.32
C SER A 240 -11.25 -27.18 -21.07
N ALA A 241 -12.55 -27.39 -21.27
CA ALA A 241 -13.45 -27.72 -20.16
C ALA A 241 -13.07 -29.02 -19.45
N ALA A 242 -12.46 -29.98 -20.15
CA ALA A 242 -11.98 -31.24 -19.56
C ALA A 242 -10.79 -30.99 -18.64
N THR A 243 -9.74 -30.34 -19.14
CA THR A 243 -8.53 -30.00 -18.38
C THR A 243 -8.87 -29.11 -17.19
N LYS A 244 -9.74 -28.10 -17.39
CA LYS A 244 -10.20 -27.21 -16.31
C LYS A 244 -10.87 -28.00 -15.19
N ARG A 245 -11.66 -29.02 -15.52
CA ARG A 245 -12.35 -29.86 -14.54
C ARG A 245 -11.39 -30.71 -13.72
N GLU A 246 -10.35 -31.25 -14.36
CA GLU A 246 -9.27 -31.99 -13.69
C GLU A 246 -8.51 -31.09 -12.69
N VAL A 247 -8.06 -29.92 -13.14
CA VAL A 247 -7.37 -28.95 -12.31
C VAL A 247 -8.24 -28.48 -11.13
N LEU A 248 -9.53 -28.20 -11.36
CA LEU A 248 -10.46 -27.84 -10.28
C LEU A 248 -10.64 -28.97 -9.26
N ALA A 249 -10.60 -30.22 -9.67
CA ALA A 249 -10.64 -31.36 -8.74
C ALA A 249 -9.37 -31.42 -7.89
N GLU A 250 -8.18 -31.23 -8.49
CA GLU A 250 -6.89 -31.19 -7.78
C GLU A 250 -6.77 -30.01 -6.79
N ILE A 251 -7.36 -28.87 -7.12
CA ILE A 251 -7.45 -27.73 -6.20
C ILE A 251 -8.35 -28.07 -5.02
N LYS A 252 -9.52 -28.65 -5.30
CA LYS A 252 -10.54 -28.96 -4.30
C LYS A 252 -10.11 -30.07 -3.33
N ASP A 253 -9.43 -31.10 -3.79
CA ASP A 253 -8.97 -32.19 -2.93
C ASP A 253 -7.63 -31.89 -2.23
N GLY A 254 -6.92 -30.81 -2.66
CA GLY A 254 -5.66 -30.34 -2.08
C GLY A 254 -4.44 -31.08 -2.62
N SER A 255 -4.56 -31.92 -3.67
CA SER A 255 -3.42 -32.59 -4.29
C SER A 255 -2.52 -31.58 -5.03
N ALA A 256 -3.05 -30.48 -5.54
CA ALA A 256 -2.28 -29.35 -5.99
C ALA A 256 -1.99 -28.41 -4.80
N GLY A 257 -0.74 -28.35 -4.36
CA GLY A 257 -0.31 -27.45 -3.30
C GLY A 257 0.02 -26.03 -3.81
N ILE A 258 0.49 -25.90 -5.05
CA ILE A 258 0.78 -24.63 -5.68
C ILE A 258 -0.11 -24.46 -6.91
N ILE A 259 -0.87 -23.40 -6.95
CA ILE A 259 -1.81 -23.10 -8.03
C ILE A 259 -1.42 -21.76 -8.69
N ILE A 260 -1.19 -21.79 -9.98
CA ILE A 260 -0.82 -20.60 -10.78
C ILE A 260 -1.95 -20.30 -11.74
N GLY A 261 -2.32 -19.04 -11.84
CA GLY A 261 -3.37 -18.66 -12.80
C GLY A 261 -3.57 -17.16 -12.92
N THR A 262 -4.60 -16.82 -13.64
CA THR A 262 -5.04 -15.44 -13.82
C THR A 262 -6.26 -15.16 -12.93
N HIS A 263 -7.01 -14.10 -13.22
CA HIS A 263 -8.31 -13.83 -12.60
C HIS A 263 -9.29 -15.03 -12.66
N ALA A 264 -9.01 -16.05 -13.48
CA ALA A 264 -9.77 -17.30 -13.48
C ALA A 264 -9.78 -17.99 -12.11
N LEU A 265 -8.74 -17.78 -11.28
CA LEU A 265 -8.67 -18.26 -9.90
C LEU A 265 -9.70 -17.60 -8.96
N LEU A 266 -10.20 -16.43 -9.32
CA LEU A 266 -11.20 -15.67 -8.55
C LEU A 266 -12.65 -16.01 -8.93
N SER A 267 -12.86 -16.95 -9.86
CA SER A 267 -14.20 -17.33 -10.28
C SER A 267 -14.92 -18.19 -9.23
N GLU A 268 -16.24 -18.04 -9.07
CA GLU A 268 -17.05 -18.75 -8.09
C GLU A 268 -16.95 -20.28 -8.13
N GLY A 269 -16.49 -20.85 -9.25
CA GLY A 269 -16.31 -22.29 -9.41
C GLY A 269 -14.99 -22.84 -8.87
N VAL A 270 -14.08 -21.99 -8.37
CA VAL A 270 -12.79 -22.42 -7.81
C VAL A 270 -12.93 -22.53 -6.30
N VAL A 271 -12.84 -23.74 -5.79
CA VAL A 271 -12.92 -24.03 -4.35
C VAL A 271 -11.61 -24.65 -3.92
N PHE A 272 -10.85 -23.94 -3.11
CA PHE A 272 -9.64 -24.45 -2.49
C PHE A 272 -10.00 -25.33 -1.26
N LYS A 273 -9.18 -26.32 -1.00
CA LYS A 273 -9.31 -27.10 0.25
C LYS A 273 -8.86 -26.27 1.45
N GLU A 274 -7.70 -25.63 1.36
CA GLU A 274 -7.14 -24.75 2.40
C GLU A 274 -6.17 -23.73 1.78
N LEU A 275 -6.70 -22.60 1.33
CA LEU A 275 -5.90 -21.51 0.74
C LEU A 275 -5.31 -20.63 1.84
N ASP A 276 -3.99 -20.68 2.03
CA ASP A 276 -3.29 -19.98 3.10
C ASP A 276 -2.39 -18.85 2.62
N LEU A 277 -1.91 -18.92 1.37
CA LEU A 277 -1.04 -17.90 0.80
C LEU A 277 -1.51 -17.50 -0.59
N VAL A 278 -1.59 -16.20 -0.82
CA VAL A 278 -1.81 -15.64 -2.17
C VAL A 278 -0.65 -14.73 -2.51
N VAL A 279 -0.02 -15.00 -3.64
CA VAL A 279 1.02 -14.15 -4.24
C VAL A 279 0.43 -13.49 -5.48
N ILE A 280 0.53 -12.17 -5.57
CA ILE A 280 0.05 -11.39 -6.71
C ILE A 280 1.27 -10.80 -7.41
N ASP A 281 1.53 -11.21 -8.64
CA ASP A 281 2.59 -10.65 -9.46
C ASP A 281 2.10 -9.43 -10.23
N GLU A 282 3.01 -8.46 -10.47
CA GLU A 282 2.71 -7.22 -11.21
C GLU A 282 1.47 -6.46 -10.66
N GLN A 283 1.36 -6.32 -9.34
CA GLN A 283 0.20 -5.72 -8.65
C GLN A 283 -0.23 -4.34 -9.17
N HIS A 284 0.66 -3.64 -9.88
CA HIS A 284 0.40 -2.30 -10.42
C HIS A 284 -0.37 -2.32 -11.76
N ARG A 285 -0.70 -3.48 -12.31
CA ARG A 285 -1.41 -3.65 -13.58
C ARG A 285 -2.85 -4.08 -13.41
#